data_7e3a630094be491423e17b0bfbef0f5c
#
_entry.id   7e3a630094be491423e17b0bfbef0f5c
#
_cell.length_a   1.000
_cell.length_b   1.000
_cell.length_c   1.000
_cell.angle_alpha   90.00
_cell.angle_beta   90.00
_cell.angle_gamma   90.00
#
_symmetry.space_group_name_H-M   'P 1'
#
loop_
_entity.id
_entity.type
_entity.pdbx_description
1 polymer ?
#
loop_
_entity_poly.entity_id
_entity_poly.type
_entity_poly.pdbx_seq_one_letter_code
_entity_poly.pdbx_strand_id
1 'polypeptide(L)'
;YESDSSKIIANTEIKGGVVITYRNKVKNYGAIEHIIVFDELRSIARKIGKTDYVPLSKVIYAAESYRFTETMHKENSSVESLLSKGHKYDFKSNVLSKLDNTVFFSEMPKDGSSYIKILGLDGSKRTEKWIRKDYVRVPENFGSYKVFISKANGSGAFGETLSAPIIAEPGIGHTQTFMSIGKCESE
;
A
#
# COMPACT_ATOMS: atom_id res chain seq x y z
N TYR A 1 -14.20 -1.70 -22.55
CA TYR A 1 -13.74 -0.69 -21.60
C TYR A 1 -12.93 0.39 -22.33
N GLU A 2 -13.24 1.64 -22.05
CA GLU A 2 -12.48 2.80 -22.51
C GLU A 2 -12.12 3.65 -21.27
N SER A 3 -10.85 3.89 -21.06
CA SER A 3 -10.35 4.66 -19.91
C SER A 3 -10.60 6.16 -20.05
N ASP A 4 -10.61 6.65 -21.29
CA ASP A 4 -10.94 8.02 -21.63
C ASP A 4 -12.45 8.15 -21.90
N SER A 5 -13.19 8.59 -20.89
CA SER A 5 -14.65 8.73 -20.99
C SER A 5 -15.09 9.74 -22.05
N SER A 6 -14.26 10.71 -22.40
CA SER A 6 -14.59 11.73 -23.40
C SER A 6 -14.79 11.17 -24.82
N LYS A 7 -14.19 10.01 -25.11
CA LYS A 7 -14.38 9.28 -26.38
C LYS A 7 -15.74 8.61 -26.47
N ILE A 8 -16.42 8.39 -25.37
CA ILE A 8 -17.74 7.75 -25.30
C ILE A 8 -18.84 8.77 -25.02
N ILE A 9 -18.58 9.69 -24.08
CA ILE A 9 -19.53 10.73 -23.65
C ILE A 9 -18.82 12.07 -23.75
N ALA A 10 -19.18 12.84 -24.79
CA ALA A 10 -18.56 14.13 -25.07
C ALA A 10 -18.67 15.09 -23.85
N ASN A 11 -17.62 15.86 -23.62
CA ASN A 11 -17.54 16.86 -22.55
C ASN A 11 -17.72 16.32 -21.11
N THR A 12 -17.42 15.04 -20.90
CA THR A 12 -17.57 14.41 -19.57
C THR A 12 -16.29 13.71 -19.18
N GLU A 13 -15.79 14.03 -17.98
CA GLU A 13 -14.67 13.31 -17.35
C GLU A 13 -15.22 12.37 -16.28
N ILE A 14 -15.10 11.07 -16.47
CA ILE A 14 -15.48 10.03 -15.51
C ILE A 14 -14.20 9.31 -15.06
N LYS A 15 -13.80 9.53 -13.81
CA LYS A 15 -12.65 8.84 -13.21
C LYS A 15 -12.91 7.32 -13.20
N GLY A 16 -11.97 6.55 -13.78
CA GLY A 16 -12.10 5.11 -13.90
C GLY A 16 -12.68 4.64 -15.25
N GLY A 17 -13.02 5.56 -16.15
CA GLY A 17 -13.47 5.24 -17.51
C GLY A 17 -14.90 4.73 -17.62
N VAL A 18 -15.25 4.21 -18.82
CA VAL A 18 -16.57 3.70 -19.17
C VAL A 18 -16.47 2.23 -19.60
N VAL A 19 -17.41 1.41 -19.16
CA VAL A 19 -17.54 0.02 -19.62
C VAL A 19 -18.91 -0.17 -20.27
N ILE A 20 -18.91 -0.82 -21.45
CA ILE A 20 -20.14 -1.26 -22.13
C ILE A 20 -20.19 -2.78 -22.02
N THR A 21 -21.27 -3.31 -21.45
CA THR A 21 -21.47 -4.75 -21.29
C THR A 21 -22.64 -5.22 -22.15
N TYR A 22 -22.54 -6.45 -22.65
CA TYR A 22 -23.61 -7.13 -23.38
C TYR A 22 -24.07 -8.34 -22.57
N ARG A 23 -25.38 -8.49 -22.39
CA ARG A 23 -26.01 -9.65 -21.78
C ARG A 23 -26.89 -10.40 -22.78
N ASN A 24 -26.69 -11.71 -22.87
CA ASN A 24 -27.57 -12.59 -23.66
C ASN A 24 -28.39 -13.49 -22.72
N LYS A 25 -29.70 -13.55 -22.88
CA LYS A 25 -30.58 -14.38 -22.08
C LYS A 25 -30.47 -15.88 -22.38
N VAL A 26 -30.02 -16.21 -23.58
CA VAL A 26 -29.94 -17.59 -24.11
C VAL A 26 -28.59 -18.21 -23.83
N LYS A 27 -27.53 -17.39 -23.84
CA LYS A 27 -26.13 -17.85 -23.65
C LYS A 27 -25.51 -17.21 -22.41
N ASN A 28 -25.14 -18.05 -21.46
CA ASN A 28 -24.39 -17.61 -20.29
C ASN A 28 -22.90 -17.61 -20.60
N TYR A 29 -22.27 -16.44 -20.54
CA TYR A 29 -20.84 -16.25 -20.77
C TYR A 29 -20.02 -16.34 -19.45
N GLY A 30 -20.67 -16.57 -18.31
CA GLY A 30 -20.05 -16.52 -16.99
C GLY A 30 -19.93 -15.09 -16.43
N ALA A 31 -19.32 -14.99 -15.27
CA ALA A 31 -19.03 -13.71 -14.64
C ALA A 31 -17.87 -12.99 -15.34
N ILE A 32 -17.94 -11.67 -15.38
CA ILE A 32 -16.80 -10.83 -15.77
C ILE A 32 -15.96 -10.63 -14.50
N GLU A 33 -14.92 -11.42 -14.36
CA GLU A 33 -14.05 -11.37 -13.17
C GLU A 33 -13.01 -10.25 -13.26
N HIS A 34 -12.43 -10.06 -14.46
CA HIS A 34 -11.37 -9.09 -14.70
C HIS A 34 -11.54 -8.40 -16.05
N ILE A 35 -11.36 -7.09 -16.09
CA ILE A 35 -11.26 -6.31 -17.30
C ILE A 35 -9.78 -6.02 -17.57
N ILE A 36 -9.25 -6.57 -18.65
CA ILE A 36 -7.87 -6.37 -19.08
C ILE A 36 -7.89 -5.53 -20.37
N VAL A 37 -7.38 -4.32 -20.27
CA VAL A 37 -7.46 -3.32 -21.36
C VAL A 37 -6.50 -3.63 -22.49
N PHE A 38 -5.31 -4.16 -22.17
CA PHE A 38 -4.24 -4.44 -23.13
C PHE A 38 -4.34 -5.87 -23.66
N ASP A 39 -4.27 -6.05 -24.97
CA ASP A 39 -4.41 -7.36 -25.64
C ASP A 39 -3.29 -8.34 -25.25
N GLU A 40 -2.07 -7.83 -25.08
CA GLU A 40 -0.91 -8.60 -24.64
C GLU A 40 -1.15 -9.20 -23.24
N LEU A 41 -1.62 -8.38 -22.30
CA LEU A 41 -1.92 -8.83 -20.94
C LEU A 41 -3.12 -9.79 -20.92
N ARG A 42 -4.09 -9.61 -21.83
CA ARG A 42 -5.23 -10.53 -21.98
C ARG A 42 -4.77 -11.91 -22.44
N SER A 43 -3.81 -11.96 -23.36
CA SER A 43 -3.20 -13.23 -23.82
C SER A 43 -2.47 -13.93 -22.69
N ILE A 44 -1.69 -13.20 -21.87
CA ILE A 44 -0.98 -13.73 -20.71
C ILE A 44 -1.98 -14.25 -19.66
N ALA A 45 -2.99 -13.47 -19.31
CA ALA A 45 -4.00 -13.85 -18.33
C ALA A 45 -4.76 -15.13 -18.70
N ARG A 46 -5.09 -15.30 -20.01
CA ARG A 46 -5.71 -16.55 -20.50
C ARG A 46 -4.81 -17.78 -20.32
N LYS A 47 -3.50 -17.62 -20.42
CA LYS A 47 -2.54 -18.71 -20.20
C LYS A 47 -2.43 -19.04 -18.71
N ILE A 48 -2.30 -18.02 -17.86
CA ILE A 48 -2.19 -18.17 -16.40
C ILE A 48 -3.48 -18.76 -15.82
N GLY A 49 -4.67 -18.30 -16.26
CA GLY A 49 -5.95 -18.77 -15.75
C GLY A 49 -6.24 -20.28 -15.97
N LYS A 50 -5.36 -20.99 -16.67
CA LYS A 50 -5.39 -22.45 -16.84
C LYS A 50 -4.47 -23.21 -15.88
N THR A 51 -3.77 -22.49 -15.01
CA THR A 51 -2.82 -23.06 -14.03
C THR A 51 -3.30 -22.76 -12.62
N ASP A 52 -3.01 -23.68 -11.68
CA ASP A 52 -3.18 -23.41 -10.26
C ASP A 52 -2.12 -22.41 -9.82
N TYR A 53 -2.54 -21.23 -9.38
CA TYR A 53 -1.64 -20.20 -8.86
C TYR A 53 -2.26 -19.47 -7.69
N VAL A 54 -1.42 -18.95 -6.81
CA VAL A 54 -1.83 -18.00 -5.77
C VAL A 54 -1.70 -16.60 -6.34
N PRO A 55 -2.82 -15.85 -6.51
CA PRO A 55 -2.74 -14.50 -7.05
C PRO A 55 -1.97 -13.58 -6.10
N LEU A 56 -1.18 -12.67 -6.67
CA LEU A 56 -0.39 -11.70 -5.92
C LEU A 56 -1.23 -10.89 -4.91
N SER A 57 -2.50 -10.65 -5.24
CA SER A 57 -3.46 -9.98 -4.34
C SER A 57 -3.68 -10.69 -3.00
N LYS A 58 -3.38 -11.98 -2.90
CA LYS A 58 -3.45 -12.77 -1.66
C LYS A 58 -2.25 -12.53 -0.72
N VAL A 59 -1.15 -12.05 -1.26
CA VAL A 59 0.11 -11.87 -0.54
C VAL A 59 0.56 -10.41 -0.46
N ILE A 60 -0.23 -9.48 -1.02
CA ILE A 60 -0.03 -8.03 -0.88
C ILE A 60 -0.75 -7.53 0.36
N TYR A 61 -0.02 -6.77 1.17
CA TYR A 61 -0.53 -6.01 2.31
C TYR A 61 -0.58 -4.53 1.93
N ALA A 62 -1.75 -3.94 2.09
CA ALA A 62 -2.02 -2.57 1.67
C ALA A 62 -1.11 -1.55 2.37
N ALA A 63 -0.93 -0.40 1.76
CA ALA A 63 -0.15 0.70 2.33
C ALA A 63 -0.69 1.16 3.70
N GLU A 64 -1.98 0.99 3.94
CA GLU A 64 -2.70 1.35 5.16
C GLU A 64 -2.65 0.26 6.25
N SER A 65 -1.83 -0.79 6.08
CA SER A 65 -1.76 -1.93 7.01
C SER A 65 -1.20 -1.57 8.39
N TYR A 66 -0.33 -0.55 8.46
CA TYR A 66 0.21 -0.02 9.71
C TYR A 66 -0.62 1.17 10.17
N ARG A 67 -1.02 1.18 11.44
CA ARG A 67 -1.86 2.24 11.99
C ARG A 67 -1.44 2.58 13.41
N PHE A 68 -1.66 3.83 13.83
CA PHE A 68 -1.53 4.21 15.24
C PHE A 68 -2.58 3.49 16.11
N THR A 69 -2.24 3.28 17.37
CA THR A 69 -3.14 2.74 18.40
C THR A 69 -3.77 3.85 19.23
N GLU A 70 -4.82 3.49 19.99
CA GLU A 70 -5.39 4.39 21.00
C GLU A 70 -4.37 4.79 22.07
N THR A 71 -3.43 3.88 22.43
CA THR A 71 -2.37 4.15 23.40
C THR A 71 -1.51 5.32 22.93
N MET A 72 -1.10 5.33 21.67
CA MET A 72 -0.34 6.44 21.10
C MET A 72 -1.07 7.78 21.28
N HIS A 73 -2.36 7.83 20.96
CA HIS A 73 -3.16 9.04 21.09
C HIS A 73 -3.37 9.50 22.53
N LYS A 74 -3.58 8.57 23.46
CA LYS A 74 -3.75 8.90 24.88
C LYS A 74 -2.50 9.49 25.50
N GLU A 75 -1.34 8.92 25.17
CA GLU A 75 -0.06 9.36 25.72
C GLU A 75 0.54 10.57 25.01
N ASN A 76 0.10 10.85 23.78
CA ASN A 76 0.59 11.95 22.94
C ASN A 76 -0.55 12.80 22.39
N SER A 77 -1.49 13.23 23.22
CA SER A 77 -2.68 13.99 22.78
C SER A 77 -2.33 15.29 22.04
N SER A 78 -1.20 15.91 22.34
CA SER A 78 -0.72 17.13 21.67
C SER A 78 -0.45 16.94 20.16
N VAL A 79 -0.13 15.73 19.71
CA VAL A 79 0.16 15.49 18.30
C VAL A 79 -1.10 15.36 17.43
N GLU A 80 -2.29 15.23 18.02
CA GLU A 80 -3.53 15.09 17.25
C GLU A 80 -3.78 16.28 16.31
N SER A 81 -3.38 17.48 16.71
CA SER A 81 -3.47 18.69 15.89
C SER A 81 -2.58 18.67 14.65
N LEU A 82 -1.52 17.87 14.65
CA LEU A 82 -0.59 17.68 13.54
C LEU A 82 -1.10 16.65 12.53
N LEU A 83 -2.06 15.81 12.94
CA LEU A 83 -2.62 14.75 12.10
C LEU A 83 -3.79 15.29 11.26
N SER A 84 -4.03 14.65 10.12
CA SER A 84 -5.12 15.07 9.23
C SER A 84 -6.48 14.69 9.83
N LYS A 85 -7.45 15.60 9.79
CA LYS A 85 -8.82 15.36 10.25
C LYS A 85 -9.41 14.11 9.60
N GLY A 86 -10.00 13.22 10.41
CA GLY A 86 -10.55 11.93 9.96
C GLY A 86 -9.51 10.83 9.65
N HIS A 87 -8.22 11.12 9.79
CA HIS A 87 -7.11 10.21 9.46
C HIS A 87 -6.07 10.10 10.58
N LYS A 88 -6.48 10.30 11.81
CA LYS A 88 -5.56 10.34 12.96
C LYS A 88 -4.80 9.03 13.21
N TYR A 89 -5.34 7.90 12.78
CA TYR A 89 -4.68 6.60 12.93
C TYR A 89 -3.77 6.22 11.77
N ASP A 90 -3.73 7.01 10.70
CA ASP A 90 -3.04 6.63 9.48
C ASP A 90 -1.55 6.95 9.52
N PHE A 91 -0.71 6.00 9.11
CA PHE A 91 0.72 6.19 8.89
C PHE A 91 0.98 6.87 7.55
N LYS A 92 0.51 8.11 7.38
CA LYS A 92 0.67 8.87 6.14
C LYS A 92 2.13 9.02 5.73
N SER A 93 2.38 9.29 4.45
CA SER A 93 3.74 9.36 3.89
C SER A 93 4.64 10.38 4.59
N ASN A 94 4.08 11.45 5.15
CA ASN A 94 4.82 12.52 5.82
C ASN A 94 4.84 12.41 7.35
N VAL A 95 4.38 11.29 7.92
CA VAL A 95 4.24 11.16 9.37
C VAL A 95 5.59 11.16 10.10
N LEU A 96 6.65 10.66 9.47
CA LEU A 96 8.00 10.63 10.06
C LEU A 96 8.54 12.03 10.32
N SER A 97 8.28 12.98 9.43
CA SER A 97 8.68 14.38 9.62
C SER A 97 7.75 15.13 10.58
N LYS A 98 6.43 14.87 10.47
CA LYS A 98 5.44 15.58 11.30
C LYS A 98 5.54 15.26 12.79
N LEU A 99 5.88 14.03 13.13
CA LEU A 99 5.94 13.55 14.52
C LEU A 99 7.37 13.22 14.96
N ASP A 100 8.33 13.87 14.31
CA ASP A 100 9.75 13.71 14.64
C ASP A 100 10.05 14.15 16.08
N ASN A 101 10.90 13.42 16.76
CA ASN A 101 11.29 13.62 18.17
C ASN A 101 10.13 13.66 19.19
N THR A 102 8.92 13.27 18.76
CA THR A 102 7.74 13.13 19.63
C THR A 102 7.26 11.70 19.69
N VAL A 103 7.02 11.10 18.54
CA VAL A 103 6.54 9.72 18.37
C VAL A 103 7.55 8.88 17.61
N PHE A 104 8.24 9.49 16.65
CA PHE A 104 9.29 8.86 15.86
C PHE A 104 10.66 9.42 16.23
N PHE A 105 11.66 8.53 16.36
CA PHE A 105 13.00 8.86 16.79
C PHE A 105 14.04 8.34 15.80
N SER A 106 15.08 9.13 15.52
CA SER A 106 16.19 8.71 14.66
C SER A 106 17.05 7.64 15.33
N GLU A 107 17.18 7.71 16.65
CA GLU A 107 17.86 6.70 17.48
C GLU A 107 16.86 6.03 18.41
N MET A 108 17.09 4.77 18.74
CA MET A 108 16.23 4.03 19.67
C MET A 108 16.37 4.61 21.08
N PRO A 109 15.29 5.13 21.68
CA PRO A 109 15.31 5.61 23.06
C PRO A 109 15.69 4.51 24.05
N LYS A 110 16.40 4.88 25.12
CA LYS A 110 16.86 3.95 26.17
C LYS A 110 16.00 4.09 27.44
N ASP A 111 14.69 4.03 27.28
CA ASP A 111 13.71 4.19 28.36
C ASP A 111 13.10 2.88 28.86
N GLY A 112 13.61 1.75 28.39
CA GLY A 112 13.11 0.42 28.75
C GLY A 112 11.88 -0.04 27.97
N SER A 113 11.33 0.78 27.07
CA SER A 113 10.20 0.41 26.21
C SER A 113 10.66 -0.44 25.02
N SER A 114 9.73 -1.20 24.43
CA SER A 114 9.99 -1.93 23.18
C SER A 114 9.76 -1.02 21.98
N TYR A 115 10.70 -1.02 21.04
CA TYR A 115 10.65 -0.20 19.83
C TYR A 115 10.70 -1.07 18.58
N ILE A 116 10.11 -0.55 17.50
CA ILE A 116 10.15 -1.11 16.15
C ILE A 116 10.61 -0.04 15.17
N LYS A 117 11.13 -0.47 14.02
CA LYS A 117 11.50 0.43 12.92
C LYS A 117 10.39 0.60 11.92
N ILE A 118 10.22 1.81 11.42
CA ILE A 118 9.29 2.16 10.34
C ILE A 118 10.05 2.85 9.22
N LEU A 119 10.01 2.27 8.04
CA LEU A 119 10.51 2.87 6.81
C LEU A 119 9.48 3.84 6.23
N GLY A 120 9.91 5.02 5.91
CA GLY A 120 9.05 6.04 5.29
C GLY A 120 9.87 7.06 4.51
N LEU A 121 9.27 8.22 4.26
CA LEU A 121 9.96 9.38 3.71
C LEU A 121 10.12 10.43 4.80
N ASP A 122 11.33 10.99 4.88
CA ASP A 122 11.62 12.24 5.57
C ASP A 122 12.02 13.27 4.51
N GLY A 123 11.11 14.17 4.18
CA GLY A 123 11.17 14.93 2.93
C GLY A 123 11.09 14.00 1.71
N SER A 124 12.12 14.00 0.86
CA SER A 124 12.24 13.10 -0.29
C SER A 124 13.12 11.86 -0.04
N LYS A 125 13.75 11.77 1.14
CA LYS A 125 14.71 10.71 1.46
C LYS A 125 14.00 9.53 2.16
N ARG A 126 14.26 8.31 1.69
CA ARG A 126 13.86 7.08 2.38
C ARG A 126 14.65 6.98 3.69
N THR A 127 13.94 6.87 4.81
CA THR A 127 14.52 6.90 6.16
C THR A 127 13.79 5.93 7.05
N GLU A 128 14.51 5.24 7.92
CA GLU A 128 13.95 4.45 9.01
C GLU A 128 13.96 5.26 10.29
N LYS A 129 12.85 5.24 11.04
CA LYS A 129 12.78 5.80 12.39
C LYS A 129 12.19 4.79 13.38
N TRP A 130 12.56 4.94 14.63
CA TRP A 130 12.06 4.14 15.72
C TRP A 130 10.76 4.69 16.28
N ILE A 131 9.84 3.79 16.64
CA ILE A 131 8.58 4.09 17.32
C ILE A 131 8.30 3.00 18.35
N ARG A 132 7.68 3.36 19.47
CA ARG A 132 7.23 2.36 20.46
C ARG A 132 6.30 1.35 19.80
N LYS A 133 6.53 0.07 20.12
CA LYS A 133 5.79 -1.04 19.51
C LYS A 133 4.28 -0.99 19.83
N ASP A 134 3.92 -0.60 21.04
CA ASP A 134 2.54 -0.48 21.50
C ASP A 134 1.77 0.69 20.88
N TYR A 135 2.46 1.62 20.21
CA TYR A 135 1.85 2.71 19.45
C TYR A 135 1.41 2.29 18.05
N VAL A 136 1.76 1.06 17.63
CA VAL A 136 1.55 0.60 16.25
C VAL A 136 0.74 -0.69 16.21
N ARG A 137 -0.37 -0.65 15.47
CA ARG A 137 -1.03 -1.86 15.00
C ARG A 137 -0.32 -2.35 13.74
N VAL A 138 0.19 -3.57 13.78
CA VAL A 138 0.99 -4.18 12.70
C VAL A 138 0.19 -5.26 11.95
N PRO A 139 0.44 -5.46 10.64
CA PRO A 139 -0.14 -6.55 9.86
C PRO A 139 0.51 -7.90 10.20
N GLU A 140 -0.12 -8.98 9.70
CA GLU A 140 0.30 -10.35 9.96
C GLU A 140 1.73 -10.67 9.49
N ASN A 141 2.18 -10.05 8.38
CA ASN A 141 3.52 -10.24 7.84
C ASN A 141 4.62 -9.42 8.53
N PHE A 142 4.32 -8.72 9.61
CA PHE A 142 5.29 -7.87 10.31
C PHE A 142 6.50 -8.65 10.82
N GLY A 143 6.28 -9.84 11.38
CA GLY A 143 7.31 -10.70 11.94
C GLY A 143 8.05 -11.58 10.90
N SER A 144 7.89 -11.35 9.61
CA SER A 144 8.46 -12.15 8.53
C SER A 144 9.29 -11.29 7.58
N TYR A 145 10.16 -11.92 6.80
CA TYR A 145 10.78 -11.29 5.63
C TYR A 145 9.71 -10.94 4.60
N LYS A 146 9.84 -9.78 3.98
CA LYS A 146 8.89 -9.25 3.01
C LYS A 146 9.55 -8.25 2.09
N VAL A 147 8.91 -7.96 0.97
CA VAL A 147 9.38 -6.96 0.02
C VAL A 147 8.51 -5.71 0.12
N PHE A 148 9.12 -4.55 0.25
CA PHE A 148 8.44 -3.27 0.14
C PHE A 148 8.53 -2.74 -1.29
N ILE A 149 7.40 -2.31 -1.83
CA ILE A 149 7.31 -1.60 -3.11
C ILE A 149 6.62 -0.25 -2.89
N SER A 150 7.00 0.75 -3.67
CA SER A 150 6.35 2.07 -3.61
C SER A 150 4.87 1.95 -3.98
N LYS A 151 3.99 2.58 -3.20
CA LYS A 151 2.54 2.64 -3.47
C LYS A 151 2.23 3.38 -4.76
N ALA A 152 2.96 4.46 -5.02
CA ALA A 152 2.84 5.27 -6.23
C ALA A 152 4.17 5.23 -6.99
N ASN A 153 4.09 5.09 -8.29
CA ASN A 153 5.25 5.02 -9.18
C ASN A 153 4.90 5.71 -10.50
N GLY A 154 5.49 6.88 -10.70
CA GLY A 154 5.31 7.69 -11.90
C GLY A 154 3.86 8.06 -12.23
N SER A 155 3.54 8.12 -13.52
CA SER A 155 2.22 8.48 -14.04
C SER A 155 1.25 7.30 -14.12
N GLY A 156 1.73 6.06 -13.93
CA GLY A 156 0.98 4.83 -14.12
C GLY A 156 0.79 4.46 -15.59
N ALA A 157 1.60 5.03 -16.48
CA ALA A 157 1.58 4.67 -17.90
C ALA A 157 2.06 3.22 -18.12
N PHE A 158 1.50 2.56 -19.12
CA PHE A 158 1.93 1.21 -19.48
C PHE A 158 3.40 1.20 -19.92
N GLY A 159 4.16 0.24 -19.39
CA GLY A 159 5.61 0.15 -19.65
C GLY A 159 6.48 0.99 -18.72
N GLU A 160 5.91 1.75 -17.80
CA GLU A 160 6.65 2.47 -16.78
C GLU A 160 7.30 1.50 -15.79
N THR A 161 8.57 1.74 -15.46
CA THR A 161 9.32 0.85 -14.55
C THR A 161 8.95 1.13 -13.09
N LEU A 162 8.83 0.07 -12.30
CA LEU A 162 8.66 0.18 -10.86
C LEU A 162 9.96 0.69 -10.20
N SER A 163 9.82 1.44 -9.13
CA SER A 163 10.95 1.76 -8.25
C SER A 163 11.56 0.46 -7.72
N ALA A 164 12.88 0.45 -7.49
CA ALA A 164 13.55 -0.71 -6.94
C ALA A 164 12.86 -1.19 -5.64
N PRO A 165 12.53 -2.48 -5.53
CA PRO A 165 11.97 -3.05 -4.33
C PRO A 165 12.99 -3.04 -3.19
N ILE A 166 12.51 -3.11 -1.95
CA ILE A 166 13.34 -3.16 -0.74
C ILE A 166 13.01 -4.43 -0.01
N ILE A 167 14.01 -5.26 0.25
CA ILE A 167 13.87 -6.41 1.14
C ILE A 167 13.83 -5.87 2.58
N ALA A 168 12.80 -6.23 3.30
CA ALA A 168 12.60 -5.82 4.69
C ALA A 168 12.65 -7.02 5.63
N GLU A 169 13.52 -6.92 6.63
CA GLU A 169 13.67 -7.90 7.71
C GLU A 169 12.42 -7.97 8.61
N PRO A 170 12.28 -9.06 9.39
CA PRO A 170 11.30 -9.14 10.46
C PRO A 170 11.40 -7.95 11.41
N GLY A 171 10.25 -7.41 11.82
CA GLY A 171 10.21 -6.28 12.76
C GLY A 171 10.34 -4.89 12.14
N ILE A 172 10.49 -4.78 10.81
CA ILE A 172 10.46 -3.50 10.09
C ILE A 172 9.08 -3.30 9.46
N GLY A 173 8.47 -2.15 9.73
CA GLY A 173 7.20 -1.71 9.14
C GLY A 173 7.41 -0.57 8.13
N HIS A 174 6.31 -0.05 7.58
CA HIS A 174 6.35 1.05 6.60
C HIS A 174 5.21 2.06 6.78
N THR A 175 5.42 3.29 6.28
CA THR A 175 4.36 4.29 6.11
C THR A 175 3.56 4.01 4.84
N GLN A 176 2.46 4.77 4.62
CA GLN A 176 1.64 4.69 3.39
C GLN A 176 2.39 5.01 2.09
N THR A 177 3.68 5.29 2.15
CA THR A 177 4.54 5.39 0.95
C THR A 177 4.74 4.05 0.26
N PHE A 178 4.64 2.96 1.03
CA PHE A 178 4.92 1.61 0.56
C PHE A 178 3.73 0.68 0.74
N MET A 179 3.77 -0.44 0.02
CA MET A 179 3.01 -1.67 0.26
C MET A 179 4.00 -2.78 0.54
N SER A 180 3.59 -3.83 1.24
CA SER A 180 4.44 -4.99 1.45
C SER A 180 3.89 -6.23 0.76
N ILE A 181 4.81 -7.05 0.26
CA ILE A 181 4.50 -8.31 -0.45
C ILE A 181 5.19 -9.45 0.26
N GLY A 182 4.46 -10.52 0.46
CA GLY A 182 4.97 -11.76 1.01
C GLY A 182 4.93 -11.83 2.54
N LYS A 183 5.16 -13.05 2.99
CA LYS A 183 5.35 -13.47 4.37
C LYS A 183 6.29 -14.66 4.30
N CYS A 184 7.61 -14.38 4.21
CA CYS A 184 8.64 -15.38 3.99
C CYS A 184 9.40 -15.68 5.30
N GLU A 185 9.90 -16.89 5.45
CA GLU A 185 10.67 -17.32 6.62
C GLU A 185 12.15 -16.92 6.51
N SER A 186 12.63 -16.72 5.28
CA SER A 186 14.00 -16.28 4.97
C SER A 186 14.01 -15.30 3.80
N GLU A 187 15.17 -14.65 3.56
CA GLU A 187 15.43 -13.86 2.34
C GLU A 187 15.24 -14.66 1.05
#